data_0c7ccac5b097555178745d977b1fc593
#
_entry.id   0c7ccac5b097555178745d977b1fc593
#
_cell.length_a   1.000
_cell.length_b   1.000
_cell.length_c   1.000
_cell.angle_alpha   90.00
_cell.angle_beta   90.00
_cell.angle_gamma   90.00
#
_symmetry.space_group_name_H-M   'P 1'
#
loop_
_entity.id
_entity.type
_entity.pdbx_description
1 polymer ?
#
loop_
_entity_poly.entity_id
_entity_poly.type
_entity_poly.pdbx_seq_one_letter_code
_entity_poly.pdbx_strand_id
1 'polypeptide(L)'
;METIPYDKRTGKIWFNGNIVDWQSANIHILNHGLHYASCVFEGERVYDGEIFKLAEHTKRLFYSAKRMGIKVPYSENELNEACKKIINVQKVQNGYVRPIIWRGSEMMAISAQKNKIHVAVATWEWGSYFDPKLK
;
A
#
# COMPACT_ATOMS: atom_id res chain seq x y z
N MET A 1 -13.61 22.91 -1.30
CA MET A 1 -13.61 21.94 -2.41
C MET A 1 -13.78 20.54 -1.81
N GLU A 2 -14.82 19.87 -2.23
CA GLU A 2 -15.08 18.51 -1.76
C GLU A 2 -14.06 17.56 -2.33
N THR A 3 -13.50 16.71 -1.48
CA THR A 3 -12.62 15.64 -1.91
C THR A 3 -13.44 14.39 -2.21
N ILE A 4 -13.13 13.72 -3.32
CA ILE A 4 -13.76 12.43 -3.63
C ILE A 4 -13.30 11.41 -2.59
N PRO A 5 -14.22 10.70 -1.90
CA PRO A 5 -13.83 9.62 -1.00
C PRO A 5 -12.93 8.60 -1.72
N TYR A 6 -11.95 8.07 -0.99
CA TYR A 6 -10.96 7.16 -1.60
C TYR A 6 -11.61 5.91 -2.21
N ASP A 7 -12.63 5.37 -1.58
CA ASP A 7 -13.35 4.18 -2.08
C ASP A 7 -14.23 4.47 -3.31
N LYS A 8 -14.41 5.75 -3.67
CA LYS A 8 -15.21 6.17 -4.82
C LYS A 8 -14.35 6.65 -5.99
N ARG A 9 -13.04 6.62 -5.84
CA ARG A 9 -12.12 7.02 -6.91
C ARG A 9 -12.03 5.95 -7.98
N THR A 10 -11.45 6.32 -9.12
CA THR A 10 -11.20 5.42 -10.24
C THR A 10 -9.71 5.31 -10.50
N GLY A 11 -9.32 4.30 -11.25
CA GLY A 11 -7.93 4.05 -11.59
C GLY A 11 -7.55 2.62 -11.32
N LYS A 12 -6.27 2.40 -11.02
CA LYS A 12 -5.69 1.08 -10.83
C LYS A 12 -4.92 0.99 -9.52
N ILE A 13 -4.89 -0.22 -8.97
CA ILE A 13 -4.12 -0.57 -7.78
C ILE A 13 -3.34 -1.85 -8.08
N TRP A 14 -2.09 -1.91 -7.63
CA TRP A 14 -1.32 -3.16 -7.65
C TRP A 14 -1.77 -3.99 -6.45
N PHE A 15 -2.28 -5.21 -6.72
CA PHE A 15 -2.89 -6.06 -5.70
C PHE A 15 -2.44 -7.50 -5.91
N ASN A 16 -1.65 -8.02 -4.99
CA ASN A 16 -1.13 -9.40 -5.03
C ASN A 16 -0.53 -9.79 -6.40
N GLY A 17 0.28 -8.91 -6.97
CA GLY A 17 0.99 -9.15 -8.22
C GLY A 17 0.25 -8.74 -9.48
N ASN A 18 -0.99 -8.29 -9.36
CA ASN A 18 -1.82 -7.90 -10.51
C ASN A 18 -2.23 -6.44 -10.43
N ILE A 19 -2.41 -5.83 -11.59
CA ILE A 19 -3.01 -4.49 -11.68
C ILE A 19 -4.52 -4.70 -11.80
N VAL A 20 -5.25 -4.20 -10.80
CA VAL A 20 -6.71 -4.35 -10.72
C VAL A 20 -7.38 -2.97 -10.74
N ASP A 21 -8.68 -2.95 -11.06
CA ASP A 21 -9.46 -1.73 -10.99
C ASP A 21 -9.57 -1.25 -9.53
N TRP A 22 -9.54 0.06 -9.35
CA TRP A 22 -9.60 0.69 -8.03
C TRP A 22 -10.77 0.16 -7.19
N GLN A 23 -11.96 0.07 -7.81
CA GLN A 23 -13.18 -0.40 -7.12
C GLN A 23 -13.17 -1.89 -6.78
N SER A 24 -12.25 -2.67 -7.36
CA SER A 24 -12.13 -4.11 -7.12
C SER A 24 -11.15 -4.45 -5.98
N ALA A 25 -10.41 -3.47 -5.48
CA ALA A 25 -9.41 -3.67 -4.42
C ALA A 25 -10.09 -3.63 -3.05
N ASN A 26 -10.78 -4.72 -2.69
CA ASN A 26 -11.57 -4.83 -1.47
C ASN A 26 -11.12 -6.02 -0.62
N ILE A 27 -11.47 -6.01 0.67
CA ILE A 27 -11.22 -7.12 1.59
C ILE A 27 -12.54 -7.53 2.25
N HIS A 28 -12.59 -8.78 2.73
CA HIS A 28 -13.73 -9.27 3.49
C HIS A 28 -13.76 -8.65 4.89
N ILE A 29 -14.94 -8.48 5.47
CA ILE A 29 -15.09 -7.91 6.82
C ILE A 29 -14.40 -8.77 7.89
N LEU A 30 -14.26 -10.08 7.66
CA LEU A 30 -13.53 -10.97 8.57
C LEU A 30 -12.05 -11.07 8.19
N ASN A 31 -11.45 -9.95 7.85
CA ASN A 31 -10.03 -9.86 7.58
C ASN A 31 -9.26 -9.77 8.90
N HIS A 32 -8.29 -10.65 9.11
CA HIS A 32 -7.51 -10.70 10.35
C HIS A 32 -6.78 -9.36 10.59
N GLY A 33 -6.22 -8.77 9.55
CA GLY A 33 -5.53 -7.49 9.65
C GLY A 33 -6.43 -6.37 10.18
N LEU A 34 -7.70 -6.37 9.79
CA LEU A 34 -8.69 -5.39 10.25
C LEU A 34 -9.02 -5.57 11.73
N HIS A 35 -9.17 -6.82 12.20
CA HIS A 35 -9.61 -7.11 13.56
C HIS A 35 -8.48 -7.05 14.59
N TYR A 36 -7.28 -7.48 14.21
CA TYR A 36 -6.15 -7.60 15.14
C TYR A 36 -4.99 -6.67 14.82
N ALA A 37 -5.18 -5.76 13.87
CA ALA A 37 -4.12 -4.87 13.39
C ALA A 37 -2.86 -5.65 12.91
N SER A 38 -3.04 -6.86 12.40
CA SER A 38 -1.95 -7.66 11.83
C SER A 38 -1.61 -7.20 10.41
N CYS A 39 -1.18 -5.98 10.31
CA CYS A 39 -0.81 -5.32 9.06
C CYS A 39 0.28 -4.29 9.28
N VAL A 40 1.02 -3.98 8.23
CA VAL A 40 2.07 -2.95 8.22
C VAL A 40 1.98 -2.17 6.92
N PHE A 41 2.38 -0.90 6.94
CA PHE A 41 2.37 -0.05 5.76
C PHE A 41 3.51 0.94 5.78
N GLU A 42 3.76 1.55 4.63
CA GLU A 42 4.63 2.70 4.48
C GLU A 42 3.90 3.82 3.77
N GLY A 43 4.41 5.03 3.87
CA GLY A 43 3.93 6.19 3.15
C GLY A 43 5.10 6.86 2.47
N GLU A 44 5.04 6.99 1.14
CA GLU A 44 6.14 7.49 0.32
C GLU A 44 5.67 8.65 -0.52
N ARG A 45 6.52 9.68 -0.66
CA ARG A 45 6.23 10.81 -1.54
C ARG A 45 6.76 10.55 -2.93
N VAL A 46 6.01 11.02 -3.92
CA VAL A 46 6.42 11.06 -5.32
C VAL A 46 6.67 12.52 -5.70
N TYR A 47 7.83 12.80 -6.26
CA TYR A 47 8.19 14.13 -6.78
C TYR A 47 8.66 13.98 -8.22
N ASP A 48 7.99 14.66 -9.13
CA ASP A 48 8.30 14.61 -10.57
C ASP A 48 8.39 13.18 -11.11
N GLY A 49 7.46 12.31 -10.68
CA GLY A 49 7.39 10.93 -11.14
C GLY A 49 8.40 9.99 -10.48
N GLU A 50 9.13 10.44 -9.47
CA GLU A 50 10.11 9.63 -8.73
C GLU A 50 9.74 9.47 -7.27
N ILE A 51 9.83 8.24 -6.77
CA ILE A 51 9.53 7.94 -5.35
C ILE A 51 10.75 8.28 -4.51
N PHE A 52 10.57 9.18 -3.56
CA PHE A 52 11.63 9.60 -2.66
C PHE A 52 11.95 8.48 -1.65
N LYS A 53 13.21 8.07 -1.61
CA LYS A 53 13.71 7.06 -0.65
C LYS A 53 12.98 5.71 -0.72
N LEU A 54 12.61 5.28 -1.94
CA LEU A 54 11.87 4.04 -2.13
C LEU A 54 12.54 2.83 -1.48
N ALA A 55 13.82 2.62 -1.73
CA ALA A 55 14.54 1.46 -1.20
C ALA A 55 14.55 1.44 0.33
N GLU A 56 14.76 2.59 0.96
CA GLU A 56 14.77 2.73 2.42
C GLU A 56 13.39 2.48 3.02
N HIS A 57 12.32 2.98 2.39
CA HIS A 57 10.94 2.73 2.80
C HIS A 57 10.60 1.25 2.69
N THR A 58 10.93 0.61 1.58
CA THR A 58 10.68 -0.82 1.38
C THR A 58 11.43 -1.65 2.43
N LYS A 59 12.67 -1.31 2.70
CA LYS A 59 13.47 -1.99 3.73
C LYS A 59 12.80 -1.89 5.10
N ARG A 60 12.30 -0.72 5.47
CA ARG A 60 11.58 -0.51 6.73
C ARG A 60 10.26 -1.27 6.77
N LEU A 61 9.54 -1.33 5.66
CA LEU A 61 8.31 -2.12 5.54
C LEU A 61 8.57 -3.60 5.82
N PHE A 62 9.61 -4.15 5.23
CA PHE A 62 10.00 -5.55 5.46
C PHE A 62 10.46 -5.79 6.89
N TYR A 63 11.15 -4.83 7.49
CA TYR A 63 11.50 -4.88 8.90
C TYR A 63 10.25 -4.91 9.78
N SER A 64 9.28 -4.03 9.50
CA SER A 64 8.01 -3.98 10.22
C SER A 64 7.25 -5.30 10.09
N ALA A 65 7.19 -5.86 8.90
CA ALA A 65 6.53 -7.16 8.64
C ALA A 65 7.18 -8.27 9.47
N LYS A 66 8.51 -8.32 9.48
CA LYS A 66 9.27 -9.31 10.25
C LYS A 66 8.97 -9.19 11.75
N ARG A 67 8.88 -7.97 12.27
CA ARG A 67 8.54 -7.73 13.69
C ARG A 67 7.13 -8.19 14.03
N MET A 68 6.22 -8.18 13.06
CA MET A 68 4.86 -8.69 13.21
C MET A 68 4.75 -10.19 12.92
N GLY A 69 5.85 -10.88 12.67
CA GLY A 69 5.83 -12.29 12.30
C GLY A 69 5.25 -12.57 10.93
N ILE A 70 5.27 -11.59 10.05
CA ILE A 70 4.73 -11.71 8.69
C ILE A 70 5.87 -12.01 7.72
N LYS A 71 5.75 -13.11 6.98
CA LYS A 71 6.66 -13.45 5.90
C LYS A 71 6.10 -12.90 4.60
N VAL A 72 6.72 -11.87 4.06
CA VAL A 72 6.28 -11.21 2.82
C VAL A 72 6.53 -12.15 1.64
N PRO A 73 5.51 -12.41 0.78
CA PRO A 73 5.65 -13.32 -0.35
C PRO A 73 6.36 -12.73 -1.57
N TYR A 74 7.00 -11.59 -1.42
CA TYR A 74 7.77 -10.90 -2.45
C TYR A 74 9.13 -10.49 -1.90
N SER A 75 10.09 -10.28 -2.79
CA SER A 75 11.37 -9.66 -2.41
C SER A 75 11.22 -8.14 -2.30
N GLU A 76 12.19 -7.50 -1.63
CA GLU A 76 12.24 -6.03 -1.59
C GLU A 76 12.29 -5.43 -3.00
N ASN A 77 13.08 -6.04 -3.90
CA ASN A 77 13.20 -5.57 -5.27
C ASN A 77 11.89 -5.70 -6.04
N GLU A 78 11.18 -6.81 -5.87
CA GLU A 78 9.86 -7.02 -6.50
C GLU A 78 8.86 -5.95 -6.03
N LEU A 79 8.86 -5.60 -4.75
CA LEU A 79 7.98 -4.57 -4.22
C LEU A 79 8.39 -3.18 -4.73
N ASN A 80 9.68 -2.89 -4.81
CA ASN A 80 10.17 -1.64 -5.42
C ASN A 80 9.67 -1.49 -6.86
N GLU A 81 9.76 -2.56 -7.64
CA GLU A 81 9.27 -2.57 -9.02
C GLU A 81 7.74 -2.41 -9.09
N ALA A 82 7.01 -3.01 -8.17
CA ALA A 82 5.55 -2.84 -8.08
C ALA A 82 5.18 -1.37 -7.83
N CYS A 83 5.89 -0.70 -6.92
CA CYS A 83 5.66 0.72 -6.62
C CYS A 83 5.93 1.59 -7.85
N LYS A 84 7.04 1.35 -8.55
CA LYS A 84 7.37 2.07 -9.79
C LYS A 84 6.33 1.83 -10.87
N LYS A 85 5.88 0.59 -11.01
CA LYS A 85 4.89 0.22 -12.01
C LYS A 85 3.57 0.94 -11.77
N ILE A 86 3.08 0.97 -10.54
CA ILE A 86 1.78 1.57 -10.26
C ILE A 86 1.79 3.09 -10.42
N ILE A 87 2.86 3.79 -10.07
CA ILE A 87 2.94 5.23 -10.31
C ILE A 87 2.95 5.55 -11.80
N ASN A 88 3.55 4.68 -12.63
CA ASN A 88 3.53 4.86 -14.09
C ASN A 88 2.16 4.58 -14.68
N VAL A 89 1.49 3.51 -14.24
CA VAL A 89 0.12 3.18 -14.68
C VAL A 89 -0.86 4.28 -14.31
N GLN A 90 -0.76 4.81 -13.09
CA GLN A 90 -1.61 5.90 -12.59
C GLN A 90 -1.15 7.28 -13.05
N LYS A 91 0.01 7.40 -13.68
CA LYS A 91 0.61 8.66 -14.14
C LYS A 91 0.75 9.70 -13.02
N VAL A 92 1.16 9.22 -11.84
CA VAL A 92 1.36 10.08 -10.67
C VAL A 92 2.69 10.82 -10.82
N GLN A 93 2.66 12.14 -10.75
CA GLN A 93 3.83 13.00 -10.83
C GLN A 93 4.20 13.60 -9.48
N ASN A 94 3.23 14.08 -8.74
CA ASN A 94 3.44 14.64 -7.40
C ASN A 94 2.35 14.07 -6.50
N GLY A 95 2.73 13.10 -5.70
CA GLY A 95 1.73 12.36 -4.97
C GLY A 95 2.29 11.48 -3.86
N TYR A 96 1.58 10.40 -3.65
CA TYR A 96 1.79 9.51 -2.50
C TYR A 96 1.68 8.06 -2.92
N VAL A 97 2.51 7.21 -2.33
CA VAL A 97 2.44 5.76 -2.51
C VAL A 97 2.21 5.12 -1.14
N ARG A 98 1.21 4.26 -1.07
CA ARG A 98 0.88 3.49 0.13
C ARG A 98 1.04 1.99 -0.16
N PRO A 99 2.21 1.40 0.12
CA PRO A 99 2.29 -0.06 0.18
C PRO A 99 1.75 -0.56 1.52
N ILE A 100 1.03 -1.66 1.48
CA ILE A 100 0.43 -2.28 2.66
C ILE A 100 0.54 -3.79 2.59
N ILE A 101 0.81 -4.43 3.73
CA ILE A 101 0.93 -5.88 3.88
C ILE A 101 0.04 -6.29 5.03
N TRP A 102 -0.80 -7.34 4.84
CA TRP A 102 -1.75 -7.75 5.88
C TRP A 102 -2.03 -9.25 5.86
N ARG A 103 -2.47 -9.78 7.00
CA ARG A 103 -2.97 -11.15 7.11
C ARG A 103 -4.42 -11.20 6.62
N GLY A 104 -4.73 -12.25 5.86
CA GLY A 104 -6.01 -12.41 5.19
C GLY A 104 -7.15 -12.89 6.07
N SER A 105 -8.14 -13.53 5.44
CA SER A 105 -9.44 -13.85 6.05
C SER A 105 -9.66 -15.36 6.25
N GLU A 106 -8.61 -16.17 6.12
CA GLU A 106 -8.73 -17.65 6.19
C GLU A 106 -9.03 -18.13 7.61
N MET A 107 -8.45 -17.49 8.63
CA MET A 107 -8.64 -17.84 10.04
C MET A 107 -8.78 -16.58 10.88
N MET A 108 -9.62 -16.65 11.92
CA MET A 108 -9.91 -15.52 12.83
C MET A 108 -9.35 -15.70 14.24
N ALA A 109 -8.70 -16.83 14.53
CA ALA A 109 -8.00 -16.99 15.81
C ALA A 109 -6.88 -15.95 15.97
N ILE A 110 -6.56 -15.61 17.20
CA ILE A 110 -5.47 -14.66 17.51
C ILE A 110 -4.17 -15.11 16.82
N SER A 111 -3.86 -16.41 16.90
CA SER A 111 -2.76 -17.03 16.17
C SER A 111 -3.24 -17.42 14.78
N ALA A 112 -2.88 -16.65 13.77
CA ALA A 112 -3.27 -16.87 12.39
C ALA A 112 -2.03 -17.08 11.49
N GLN A 113 -1.13 -17.94 11.92
CA GLN A 113 0.15 -18.19 11.23
C GLN A 113 -0.03 -18.79 9.83
N LYS A 114 -1.16 -19.46 9.59
CA LYS A 114 -1.48 -20.07 8.30
C LYS A 114 -2.29 -19.17 7.38
N ASN A 115 -2.63 -17.97 7.82
CA ASN A 115 -3.32 -17.02 6.95
C ASN A 115 -2.41 -16.59 5.80
N LYS A 116 -3.01 -16.40 4.63
CA LYS A 116 -2.29 -15.83 3.49
C LYS A 116 -1.87 -14.41 3.81
N ILE A 117 -0.72 -14.04 3.32
CA ILE A 117 -0.22 -12.67 3.40
C ILE A 117 -0.54 -11.98 2.08
N HIS A 118 -1.23 -10.85 2.17
CA HIS A 118 -1.62 -10.06 1.02
C HIS A 118 -0.78 -8.80 0.97
N VAL A 119 -0.54 -8.30 -0.24
CA VAL A 119 0.24 -7.10 -0.48
C VAL A 119 -0.47 -6.26 -1.52
N ALA A 120 -0.62 -4.98 -1.25
CA ALA A 120 -1.16 -4.03 -2.22
C ALA A 120 -0.35 -2.75 -2.22
N VAL A 121 -0.35 -2.06 -3.36
CA VAL A 121 0.27 -0.75 -3.49
C VAL A 121 -0.73 0.16 -4.19
N ALA A 122 -1.19 1.18 -3.48
CA ALA A 122 -2.04 2.22 -4.02
C ALA A 122 -1.25 3.53 -4.16
N THR A 123 -1.60 4.33 -5.15
CA THR A 123 -0.95 5.62 -5.38
C THR A 123 -1.97 6.62 -5.93
N TRP A 124 -1.77 7.89 -5.60
CA TRP A 124 -2.64 8.95 -6.06
C TRP A 124 -1.90 10.28 -6.06
N GLU A 125 -2.35 11.21 -6.88
CA GLU A 125 -1.87 12.57 -6.83
C GLU A 125 -2.24 13.19 -5.48
N TRP A 126 -1.26 13.80 -4.84
CA TRP A 126 -1.49 14.46 -3.54
C TRP A 126 -0.56 15.66 -3.44
N GLY A 127 -1.13 16.83 -3.35
CA GLY A 127 -0.39 18.07 -3.23
C GLY A 127 0.40 18.18 -1.93
N SER A 128 1.05 19.34 -1.74
CA SER A 128 1.82 19.61 -0.53
C SER A 128 0.94 19.49 0.72
N TYR A 129 1.49 18.92 1.78
CA TYR A 129 0.83 18.91 3.10
C TYR A 129 0.70 20.30 3.70
N PHE A 130 1.49 21.24 3.22
CA PHE A 130 1.51 22.61 3.72
C PHE A 130 0.89 23.54 2.70
N ASP A 131 -0.13 24.27 3.11
CA ASP A 131 -0.69 25.34 2.27
C ASP A 131 0.34 26.46 2.17
N PRO A 132 0.80 26.82 0.96
CA PRO A 132 1.74 27.93 0.79
C PRO A 132 1.24 29.26 1.35
N LYS A 133 -0.08 29.40 1.52
CA LYS A 133 -0.71 30.60 2.07
C LYS A 133 -0.63 30.69 3.59
N LEU A 134 -0.24 29.61 4.25
CA LEU A 134 -0.13 29.54 5.71
C LEU A 134 1.31 29.74 6.20
N LYS A 135 2.18 30.22 5.35
CA LYS A 135 3.55 30.60 5.75
C LYS A 135 3.56 31.94 6.43
#